data_30c0bf3dc7591eecacfe55a0dcd74623
#
_entry.id   30c0bf3dc7591eecacfe55a0dcd74623
#
_cell.length_a   1.000
_cell.length_b   1.000
_cell.length_c   1.000
_cell.angle_alpha   90.00
_cell.angle_beta   90.00
_cell.angle_gamma   90.00
#
_symmetry.space_group_name_H-M   'P 1'
#
loop_
_entity.id
_entity.type
_entity.pdbx_description
1 polymer ?
#
loop_
_entity_poly.entity_id
_entity_poly.type
_entity_poly.pdbx_seq_one_letter_code
_entity_poly.pdbx_strand_id
1 'polypeptide(L)'
;EAFTQWVARTGKPYGNILPDLKRAYEEIAPYNRQLNYMIETMLSGSEIVWLGYQAMVAAGSGDKKELKDLYKDYLPNLDREVLPAMLSLLRTKLPADNLPFIYQVIDERFGGDYKAYAEELFANSVVPYEDKMMAVLAMDPNKVKETLANDPVQELVQSVLTYYSSLLDKYLEYNHAIEKGKRELFAAMSEFQPNALRPSDANF
;
A
#
# COMPACT_ATOMS: atom_id res chain seq x y z
N GLU A 1 25.70 -18.95 18.28
CA GLU A 1 26.24 -19.39 19.61
C GLU A 1 27.62 -18.75 19.89
N ALA A 2 28.62 -18.88 19.01
CA ALA A 2 29.96 -18.31 19.19
C ALA A 2 29.98 -16.77 19.35
N PHE A 3 29.19 -16.05 18.57
CA PHE A 3 29.03 -14.59 18.69
C PHE A 3 28.48 -14.18 20.06
N THR A 4 27.42 -14.81 20.52
CA THR A 4 26.80 -14.53 21.83
C THR A 4 27.75 -14.79 22.99
N GLN A 5 28.52 -15.87 22.90
CA GLN A 5 29.56 -16.18 23.89
C GLN A 5 30.73 -15.16 23.87
N TRP A 6 31.14 -14.70 22.69
CA TRP A 6 32.14 -13.65 22.54
C TRP A 6 31.67 -12.32 23.15
N VAL A 7 30.41 -11.91 22.91
CA VAL A 7 29.81 -10.70 23.51
C VAL A 7 29.83 -10.81 25.03
N ALA A 8 29.36 -11.93 25.59
CA ALA A 8 29.33 -12.15 27.03
C ALA A 8 30.71 -12.09 27.68
N ARG A 9 31.72 -12.67 27.01
CA ARG A 9 33.10 -12.69 27.51
C ARG A 9 33.79 -11.33 27.43
N THR A 10 33.50 -10.53 26.40
CA THR A 10 34.16 -9.25 26.17
C THR A 10 33.47 -8.05 26.83
N GLY A 11 32.24 -8.22 27.33
CA GLY A 11 31.42 -7.14 27.90
C GLY A 11 31.02 -6.07 26.91
N LYS A 12 31.10 -6.35 25.61
CA LYS A 12 30.72 -5.41 24.56
C LYS A 12 29.18 -5.14 24.54
N PRO A 13 28.74 -3.94 24.14
CA PRO A 13 27.31 -3.55 24.21
C PRO A 13 26.46 -4.14 23.07
N TYR A 14 26.73 -5.37 22.68
CA TYR A 14 26.07 -6.03 21.54
C TYR A 14 25.04 -7.10 21.97
N GLY A 15 24.81 -7.28 23.29
CA GLY A 15 24.00 -8.37 23.83
C GLY A 15 22.53 -8.34 23.39
N ASN A 16 21.99 -7.15 23.13
CA ASN A 16 20.58 -6.98 22.78
C ASN A 16 20.31 -6.94 21.25
N ILE A 17 21.34 -6.88 20.40
CA ILE A 17 21.15 -6.73 18.95
C ILE A 17 20.25 -7.84 18.36
N LEU A 18 20.56 -9.10 18.66
CA LEU A 18 19.79 -10.23 18.11
C LEU A 18 18.39 -10.33 18.71
N PRO A 19 18.17 -10.20 20.04
CA PRO A 19 16.83 -10.10 20.61
C PRO A 19 16.02 -8.94 20.05
N ASP A 20 16.60 -7.75 19.90
CA ASP A 20 15.92 -6.57 19.39
C ASP A 20 15.56 -6.72 17.91
N LEU A 21 16.46 -7.25 17.09
CA LEU A 21 16.16 -7.59 15.69
C LEU A 21 15.03 -8.61 15.58
N LYS A 22 15.08 -9.68 16.38
CA LYS A 22 14.03 -10.70 16.38
C LYS A 22 12.68 -10.07 16.69
N ARG A 23 12.59 -9.27 17.77
CA ARG A 23 11.37 -8.56 18.14
C ARG A 23 10.88 -7.65 17.02
N ALA A 24 11.76 -6.85 16.40
CA ALA A 24 11.40 -5.95 15.32
C ALA A 24 10.86 -6.70 14.09
N TYR A 25 11.42 -7.86 13.74
CA TYR A 25 10.88 -8.72 12.67
C TYR A 25 9.52 -9.35 13.02
N GLU A 26 9.30 -9.73 14.27
CA GLU A 26 8.01 -10.26 14.74
C GLU A 26 6.94 -9.17 14.69
N GLU A 27 7.27 -7.95 15.12
CA GLU A 27 6.36 -6.80 15.14
C GLU A 27 6.01 -6.27 13.73
N ILE A 28 6.95 -6.27 12.78
CA ILE A 28 6.70 -5.80 11.42
C ILE A 28 5.87 -6.78 10.58
N ALA A 29 5.94 -8.07 10.88
CA ALA A 29 5.35 -9.12 10.06
C ALA A 29 3.85 -8.95 9.76
N PRO A 30 2.97 -8.60 10.72
CA PRO A 30 1.55 -8.38 10.45
C PRO A 30 1.31 -7.19 9.52
N TYR A 31 2.05 -6.08 9.67
CA TYR A 31 1.92 -4.90 8.81
C TYR A 31 2.40 -5.18 7.39
N ASN A 32 3.54 -5.85 7.25
CA ASN A 32 4.06 -6.26 5.94
C ASN A 32 3.06 -7.15 5.20
N ARG A 33 2.43 -8.09 5.89
CA ARG A 33 1.41 -8.96 5.30
C ARG A 33 0.19 -8.17 4.82
N GLN A 34 -0.32 -7.26 5.65
CA GLN A 34 -1.47 -6.42 5.31
C GLN A 34 -1.16 -5.49 4.13
N LEU A 35 0.02 -4.84 4.12
CA LEU A 35 0.48 -4.00 3.01
C LEU A 35 0.55 -4.79 1.70
N ASN A 36 1.11 -6.01 1.73
CA ASN A 36 1.18 -6.85 0.54
C ASN A 36 -0.22 -7.19 0.00
N TYR A 37 -1.17 -7.57 0.87
CA TYR A 37 -2.54 -7.82 0.44
C TYR A 37 -3.22 -6.56 -0.12
N MET A 38 -2.99 -5.39 0.48
CA MET A 38 -3.51 -4.12 -0.07
C MET A 38 -2.95 -3.83 -1.46
N ILE A 39 -1.64 -4.02 -1.65
CA ILE A 39 -0.99 -3.81 -2.96
C ILE A 39 -1.54 -4.79 -3.98
N GLU A 40 -1.55 -6.08 -3.66
CA GLU A 40 -1.96 -7.13 -4.61
C GLU A 40 -3.44 -7.07 -4.98
N THR A 41 -4.31 -6.61 -4.09
CA THR A 41 -5.75 -6.55 -4.37
C THR A 41 -6.21 -5.19 -4.89
N MET A 42 -5.84 -4.09 -4.22
CA MET A 42 -6.40 -2.77 -4.49
C MET A 42 -5.53 -1.87 -5.37
N LEU A 43 -4.22 -2.12 -5.45
CA LEU A 43 -3.33 -1.29 -6.26
C LEU A 43 -2.87 -1.99 -7.54
N SER A 44 -2.90 -3.33 -7.58
CA SER A 44 -2.47 -4.12 -8.73
C SER A 44 -3.53 -5.10 -9.23
N GLY A 45 -4.46 -5.54 -8.37
CA GLY A 45 -5.49 -6.52 -8.73
C GLY A 45 -6.71 -5.87 -9.37
N SER A 46 -7.15 -4.71 -8.88
CA SER A 46 -8.16 -3.86 -9.50
C SER A 46 -7.54 -2.52 -9.86
N GLU A 47 -7.68 -2.09 -11.10
CA GLU A 47 -6.99 -0.90 -11.62
C GLU A 47 -7.71 0.40 -11.26
N ILE A 48 -9.00 0.34 -10.89
CA ILE A 48 -9.84 1.52 -10.64
C ILE A 48 -9.30 2.42 -9.52
N VAL A 49 -8.66 1.84 -8.49
CA VAL A 49 -8.10 2.61 -7.39
C VAL A 49 -6.91 3.44 -7.87
N TRP A 50 -6.00 2.82 -8.64
CA TRP A 50 -4.85 3.54 -9.20
C TRP A 50 -5.27 4.58 -10.23
N LEU A 51 -6.22 4.24 -11.08
CA LEU A 51 -6.80 5.16 -12.06
C LEU A 51 -7.45 6.37 -11.38
N GLY A 52 -8.23 6.14 -10.30
CA GLY A 52 -8.84 7.21 -9.51
C GLY A 52 -7.82 8.10 -8.82
N TYR A 53 -6.73 7.53 -8.30
CA TYR A 53 -5.61 8.30 -7.75
C TYR A 53 -4.96 9.20 -8.81
N GLN A 54 -4.67 8.65 -10.00
CA GLN A 54 -4.09 9.42 -11.10
C GLN A 54 -5.03 10.49 -11.66
N ALA A 55 -6.34 10.27 -11.60
CA ALA A 55 -7.33 11.30 -11.91
C ALA A 55 -7.25 12.50 -10.96
N MET A 56 -7.05 12.25 -9.65
CA MET A 56 -6.82 13.32 -8.66
C MET A 56 -5.50 14.06 -8.91
N VAL A 57 -4.43 13.34 -9.21
CA VAL A 57 -3.11 13.94 -9.54
C VAL A 57 -3.23 14.83 -10.77
N ALA A 58 -3.87 14.35 -11.83
CA ALA A 58 -4.09 15.12 -13.06
C ALA A 58 -4.95 16.37 -12.83
N ALA A 59 -5.97 16.28 -11.98
CA ALA A 59 -6.81 17.42 -11.59
C ALA A 59 -6.03 18.48 -10.80
N GLY A 60 -5.09 18.06 -9.96
CA GLY A 60 -4.26 18.96 -9.14
C GLY A 60 -3.10 19.61 -9.90
N SER A 61 -2.41 18.83 -10.74
CA SER A 61 -1.20 19.26 -11.46
C SER A 61 -1.49 19.87 -12.85
N GLY A 62 -2.61 19.49 -13.44
CA GLY A 62 -2.91 19.77 -14.87
C GLY A 62 -2.20 18.82 -15.84
N ASP A 63 -1.26 17.98 -15.38
CA ASP A 63 -0.60 16.98 -16.23
C ASP A 63 -1.47 15.72 -16.35
N LYS A 64 -1.87 15.43 -17.58
CA LYS A 64 -2.77 14.32 -17.93
C LYS A 64 -2.04 13.13 -18.56
N LYS A 65 -0.71 13.19 -18.68
CA LYS A 65 0.04 12.22 -19.48
C LYS A 65 -0.10 10.80 -18.94
N GLU A 66 0.22 10.61 -17.66
CA GLU A 66 0.16 9.30 -17.02
C GLU A 66 -1.27 8.73 -17.00
N LEU A 67 -2.24 9.57 -16.70
CA LEU A 67 -3.66 9.17 -16.74
C LEU A 67 -4.09 8.69 -18.13
N LYS A 68 -3.68 9.40 -19.21
CA LYS A 68 -3.97 8.98 -20.58
C LYS A 68 -3.25 7.69 -20.96
N ASP A 69 -2.04 7.49 -20.47
CA ASP A 69 -1.29 6.26 -20.74
C ASP A 69 -1.98 5.05 -20.09
N LEU A 70 -2.53 5.21 -18.88
CA LEU A 70 -3.32 4.16 -18.21
C LEU A 70 -4.57 3.78 -19.01
N TYR A 71 -5.32 4.75 -19.55
CA TYR A 71 -6.53 4.46 -20.32
C TYR A 71 -6.31 3.63 -21.58
N LYS A 72 -5.09 3.59 -22.13
CA LYS A 72 -4.81 2.82 -23.36
C LYS A 72 -5.09 1.31 -23.20
N ASP A 73 -4.81 0.79 -22.01
CA ASP A 73 -4.92 -0.65 -21.71
C ASP A 73 -6.04 -0.94 -20.69
N TYR A 74 -6.68 0.09 -20.13
CA TYR A 74 -7.72 -0.05 -19.12
C TYR A 74 -9.03 -0.57 -19.71
N LEU A 75 -9.57 -1.62 -19.09
CA LEU A 75 -10.81 -2.28 -19.50
C LEU A 75 -11.88 -2.15 -18.40
N PRO A 76 -12.74 -1.12 -18.40
CA PRO A 76 -13.69 -0.86 -17.31
C PRO A 76 -14.66 -2.01 -17.07
N ASN A 77 -15.07 -2.76 -18.10
CA ASN A 77 -15.96 -3.90 -17.93
C ASN A 77 -15.28 -5.08 -17.22
N LEU A 78 -13.98 -5.29 -17.48
CA LEU A 78 -13.21 -6.32 -16.81
C LEU A 78 -12.98 -5.93 -15.34
N ASP A 79 -12.55 -4.70 -15.09
CA ASP A 79 -12.25 -4.24 -13.74
C ASP A 79 -13.50 -4.21 -12.85
N ARG A 80 -14.67 -3.88 -13.41
CA ARG A 80 -15.95 -4.00 -12.71
C ARG A 80 -16.26 -5.41 -12.21
N GLU A 81 -15.86 -6.45 -12.95
CA GLU A 81 -16.03 -7.85 -12.53
C GLU A 81 -14.93 -8.31 -11.56
N VAL A 82 -13.74 -7.72 -11.64
CA VAL A 82 -12.59 -8.05 -10.79
C VAL A 82 -12.71 -7.41 -9.40
N LEU A 83 -13.13 -6.15 -9.31
CA LEU A 83 -13.21 -5.39 -8.06
C LEU A 83 -13.96 -6.13 -6.92
N PRO A 84 -15.15 -6.74 -7.14
CA PRO A 84 -15.84 -7.51 -6.09
C PRO A 84 -15.01 -8.64 -5.51
N ALA A 85 -14.29 -9.37 -6.35
CA ALA A 85 -13.45 -10.47 -5.92
C ALA A 85 -12.26 -9.98 -5.10
N MET A 86 -11.64 -8.85 -5.51
CA MET A 86 -10.52 -8.24 -4.79
C MET A 86 -10.96 -7.69 -3.43
N LEU A 87 -12.11 -7.02 -3.34
CA LEU A 87 -12.68 -6.57 -2.07
C LEU A 87 -12.99 -7.75 -1.14
N SER A 88 -13.61 -8.80 -1.65
CA SER A 88 -13.92 -9.99 -0.87
C SER A 88 -12.66 -10.66 -0.34
N LEU A 89 -11.65 -10.85 -1.20
CA LEU A 89 -10.36 -11.41 -0.81
C LEU A 89 -9.69 -10.58 0.28
N LEU A 90 -9.57 -9.28 0.08
CA LEU A 90 -8.92 -8.38 1.02
C LEU A 90 -9.57 -8.43 2.40
N ARG A 91 -10.90 -8.40 2.48
CA ARG A 91 -11.63 -8.49 3.75
C ARG A 91 -11.27 -9.75 4.54
N THR A 92 -11.03 -10.89 3.85
CA THR A 92 -10.64 -12.15 4.52
C THR A 92 -9.21 -12.15 5.05
N LYS A 93 -8.36 -11.21 4.59
CA LYS A 93 -6.94 -11.14 4.90
C LYS A 93 -6.57 -10.06 5.91
N LEU A 94 -7.46 -9.10 6.12
CA LEU A 94 -7.29 -8.03 7.09
C LEU A 94 -7.93 -8.40 8.44
N PRO A 95 -7.45 -7.81 9.57
CA PRO A 95 -8.11 -7.94 10.87
C PRO A 95 -9.55 -7.40 10.80
N ALA A 96 -10.51 -8.13 11.34
CA ALA A 96 -11.92 -7.77 11.25
C ALA A 96 -12.27 -6.48 12.00
N ASP A 97 -11.48 -6.13 13.01
CA ASP A 97 -11.61 -4.92 13.83
C ASP A 97 -10.85 -3.71 13.25
N ASN A 98 -10.13 -3.90 12.15
CA ASN A 98 -9.38 -2.84 11.49
C ASN A 98 -9.44 -3.03 9.96
N LEU A 99 -10.50 -2.51 9.36
CA LEU A 99 -10.76 -2.56 7.93
C LEU A 99 -10.77 -1.15 7.33
N PRO A 100 -10.44 -0.99 6.03
CA PRO A 100 -10.74 0.23 5.28
C PRO A 100 -12.20 0.63 5.43
N PHE A 101 -12.49 1.93 5.59
CA PHE A 101 -13.86 2.38 5.87
C PHE A 101 -14.86 2.05 4.77
N ILE A 102 -14.40 1.78 3.54
CA ILE A 102 -15.27 1.38 2.45
C ILE A 102 -16.07 0.11 2.76
N TYR A 103 -15.56 -0.78 3.62
CA TYR A 103 -16.31 -1.97 4.02
C TYR A 103 -17.53 -1.63 4.86
N GLN A 104 -17.46 -0.58 5.69
CA GLN A 104 -18.62 -0.09 6.40
C GLN A 104 -19.66 0.46 5.43
N VAL A 105 -19.24 1.25 4.42
CA VAL A 105 -20.13 1.76 3.36
C VAL A 105 -20.82 0.61 2.62
N ILE A 106 -20.07 -0.43 2.26
CA ILE A 106 -20.61 -1.60 1.55
C ILE A 106 -21.60 -2.37 2.43
N ASP A 107 -21.29 -2.58 3.70
CA ASP A 107 -22.15 -3.28 4.63
C ASP A 107 -23.48 -2.49 4.87
N GLU A 108 -23.41 -1.18 5.07
CA GLU A 108 -24.57 -0.34 5.37
C GLU A 108 -25.46 -0.07 4.15
N ARG A 109 -24.87 0.18 2.97
CA ARG A 109 -25.64 0.60 1.79
C ARG A 109 -25.99 -0.56 0.87
N PHE A 110 -25.17 -1.63 0.84
CA PHE A 110 -25.31 -2.76 -0.08
C PHE A 110 -25.50 -4.10 0.63
N GLY A 111 -25.62 -4.12 1.98
CA GLY A 111 -25.77 -5.36 2.74
C GLY A 111 -24.61 -6.33 2.60
N GLY A 112 -23.40 -5.82 2.30
CA GLY A 112 -22.21 -6.63 2.06
C GLY A 112 -22.08 -7.20 0.64
N ASP A 113 -22.95 -6.79 -0.29
CA ASP A 113 -22.89 -7.22 -1.69
C ASP A 113 -21.87 -6.39 -2.48
N TYR A 114 -20.65 -6.95 -2.63
CA TYR A 114 -19.56 -6.31 -3.38
C TYR A 114 -19.87 -6.13 -4.86
N LYS A 115 -20.70 -7.00 -5.45
CA LYS A 115 -21.05 -6.91 -6.85
C LYS A 115 -22.00 -5.74 -7.09
N ALA A 116 -23.03 -5.60 -6.26
CA ALA A 116 -23.96 -4.46 -6.31
C ALA A 116 -23.21 -3.13 -6.09
N TYR A 117 -22.24 -3.11 -5.15
CA TYR A 117 -21.38 -1.96 -4.94
C TYR A 117 -20.56 -1.60 -6.20
N ALA A 118 -19.90 -2.57 -6.81
CA ALA A 118 -19.11 -2.33 -8.02
C ALA A 118 -19.99 -1.86 -9.20
N GLU A 119 -21.14 -2.47 -9.40
CA GLU A 119 -22.10 -2.05 -10.44
C GLU A 119 -22.51 -0.58 -10.26
N GLU A 120 -22.86 -0.17 -9.03
CA GLU A 120 -23.24 1.22 -8.74
C GLU A 120 -22.04 2.17 -8.89
N LEU A 121 -20.85 1.79 -8.43
CA LEU A 121 -19.63 2.59 -8.54
C LEU A 121 -19.32 2.89 -10.02
N PHE A 122 -19.27 1.85 -10.87
CA PHE A 122 -18.95 2.02 -12.28
C PHE A 122 -20.06 2.74 -13.07
N ALA A 123 -21.32 2.60 -12.68
CA ALA A 123 -22.44 3.28 -13.33
C ALA A 123 -22.43 4.79 -13.06
N ASN A 124 -22.01 5.21 -11.85
CA ASN A 124 -22.13 6.61 -11.40
C ASN A 124 -20.81 7.39 -11.41
N SER A 125 -19.67 6.74 -11.68
CA SER A 125 -18.36 7.39 -11.76
C SER A 125 -18.05 7.85 -13.18
N VAL A 126 -17.30 8.96 -13.28
CA VAL A 126 -16.69 9.42 -14.53
C VAL A 126 -15.29 8.80 -14.73
N VAL A 127 -14.65 8.39 -13.66
CA VAL A 127 -13.25 7.92 -13.65
C VAL A 127 -13.01 6.71 -14.55
N PRO A 128 -13.85 5.68 -14.62
CA PRO A 128 -13.61 4.50 -15.47
C PRO A 128 -13.60 4.80 -16.98
N TYR A 129 -14.07 5.97 -17.42
CA TYR A 129 -14.32 6.27 -18.82
C TYR A 129 -13.49 7.47 -19.27
N GLU A 130 -12.53 7.23 -20.19
CA GLU A 130 -11.58 8.26 -20.65
C GLU A 130 -12.30 9.50 -21.19
N ASP A 131 -13.30 9.34 -22.03
CA ASP A 131 -14.06 10.45 -22.64
C ASP A 131 -14.73 11.34 -21.59
N LYS A 132 -15.39 10.72 -20.60
CA LYS A 132 -16.02 11.43 -19.48
C LYS A 132 -14.98 12.14 -18.61
N MET A 133 -13.92 11.44 -18.26
CA MET A 133 -12.86 11.97 -17.40
C MET A 133 -12.12 13.14 -18.07
N MET A 134 -11.78 13.02 -19.36
CA MET A 134 -11.15 14.12 -20.11
C MET A 134 -12.09 15.31 -20.25
N ALA A 135 -13.41 15.10 -20.40
CA ALA A 135 -14.38 16.18 -20.41
C ALA A 135 -14.44 16.91 -19.05
N VAL A 136 -14.41 16.19 -17.94
CA VAL A 136 -14.32 16.79 -16.59
C VAL A 136 -13.03 17.60 -16.46
N LEU A 137 -11.87 17.05 -16.81
CA LEU A 137 -10.57 17.74 -16.72
C LEU A 137 -10.42 18.96 -17.67
N ALA A 138 -11.37 19.18 -18.56
CA ALA A 138 -11.45 20.38 -19.41
C ALA A 138 -12.31 21.51 -18.82
N MET A 139 -12.98 21.25 -17.68
CA MET A 139 -13.81 22.24 -16.99
C MET A 139 -12.96 23.25 -16.21
N ASP A 140 -13.64 24.25 -15.62
CA ASP A 140 -13.03 25.14 -14.63
C ASP A 140 -12.44 24.32 -13.44
N PRO A 141 -11.26 24.68 -12.91
CA PRO A 141 -10.59 23.93 -11.85
C PRO A 141 -11.44 23.68 -10.59
N ASN A 142 -12.32 24.62 -10.23
CA ASN A 142 -13.20 24.44 -9.07
C ASN A 142 -14.28 23.38 -9.36
N LYS A 143 -14.81 23.37 -10.57
CA LYS A 143 -15.78 22.35 -11.00
C LYS A 143 -15.15 20.97 -11.11
N VAL A 144 -13.90 20.89 -11.59
CA VAL A 144 -13.14 19.62 -11.58
C VAL A 144 -13.02 19.06 -10.17
N LYS A 145 -12.60 19.88 -9.21
CA LYS A 145 -12.47 19.46 -7.81
C LYS A 145 -13.82 19.03 -7.21
N GLU A 146 -14.87 19.80 -7.45
CA GLU A 146 -16.22 19.48 -6.96
C GLU A 146 -16.74 18.16 -7.56
N THR A 147 -16.57 17.96 -8.86
CA THR A 147 -17.01 16.75 -9.55
C THR A 147 -16.28 15.53 -9.02
N LEU A 148 -14.94 15.59 -8.89
CA LEU A 148 -14.16 14.47 -8.37
C LEU A 148 -14.41 14.23 -6.89
N ALA A 149 -14.58 15.27 -6.07
CA ALA A 149 -14.87 15.09 -4.65
C ALA A 149 -16.18 14.32 -4.38
N ASN A 150 -17.12 14.38 -5.31
CA ASN A 150 -18.40 13.67 -5.23
C ASN A 150 -18.44 12.38 -6.07
N ASP A 151 -17.33 12.01 -6.74
CA ASP A 151 -17.27 10.80 -7.55
C ASP A 151 -17.11 9.55 -6.65
N PRO A 152 -17.92 8.49 -6.81
CA PRO A 152 -17.87 7.32 -5.95
C PRO A 152 -16.52 6.58 -5.98
N VAL A 153 -15.74 6.66 -7.07
CA VAL A 153 -14.39 6.10 -7.10
C VAL A 153 -13.47 6.82 -6.12
N GLN A 154 -13.65 8.12 -5.88
CA GLN A 154 -12.81 8.85 -4.94
C GLN A 154 -13.05 8.45 -3.47
N GLU A 155 -14.27 8.05 -3.12
CA GLU A 155 -14.56 7.47 -1.80
C GLU A 155 -13.77 6.16 -1.59
N LEU A 156 -13.73 5.28 -2.59
CA LEU A 156 -12.94 4.06 -2.58
C LEU A 156 -11.45 4.35 -2.49
N VAL A 157 -10.92 5.24 -3.35
CA VAL A 157 -9.51 5.66 -3.35
C VAL A 157 -9.09 6.20 -1.99
N GLN A 158 -9.88 7.11 -1.42
CA GLN A 158 -9.58 7.69 -0.12
C GLN A 158 -9.57 6.63 0.99
N SER A 159 -10.50 5.69 0.98
CA SER A 159 -10.56 4.59 1.93
C SER A 159 -9.30 3.73 1.86
N VAL A 160 -8.91 3.33 0.65
CA VAL A 160 -7.74 2.50 0.42
C VAL A 160 -6.46 3.22 0.83
N LEU A 161 -6.26 4.47 0.38
CA LEU A 161 -5.04 5.23 0.68
C LEU A 161 -4.91 5.59 2.16
N THR A 162 -6.00 5.93 2.83
CA THR A 162 -5.98 6.22 4.27
C THR A 162 -5.54 4.99 5.06
N TYR A 163 -6.12 3.84 4.75
CA TYR A 163 -5.75 2.60 5.41
C TYR A 163 -4.30 2.19 5.10
N TYR A 164 -3.91 2.25 3.82
CA TYR A 164 -2.54 1.98 3.38
C TYR A 164 -1.51 2.84 4.13
N SER A 165 -1.76 4.16 4.23
CA SER A 165 -0.87 5.07 4.94
C SER A 165 -0.75 4.72 6.42
N SER A 166 -1.85 4.35 7.08
CA SER A 166 -1.83 3.94 8.49
C SER A 166 -0.99 2.69 8.74
N LEU A 167 -1.00 1.74 7.81
CA LEU A 167 -0.15 0.56 7.86
C LEU A 167 1.31 0.89 7.57
N LEU A 168 1.55 1.77 6.59
CA LEU A 168 2.89 2.18 6.17
C LEU A 168 3.63 2.90 7.29
N ASP A 169 2.98 3.76 8.05
CA ASP A 169 3.57 4.46 9.19
C ASP A 169 4.11 3.45 10.23
N LYS A 170 3.32 2.43 10.56
CA LYS A 170 3.74 1.36 11.47
C LYS A 170 4.84 0.49 10.88
N TYR A 171 4.72 0.11 9.62
CA TYR A 171 5.76 -0.63 8.92
C TYR A 171 7.10 0.12 8.96
N LEU A 172 7.12 1.41 8.65
CA LEU A 172 8.34 2.23 8.64
C LEU A 172 8.97 2.34 10.03
N GLU A 173 8.18 2.46 11.10
CA GLU A 173 8.67 2.48 12.48
C GLU A 173 9.52 1.23 12.78
N TYR A 174 8.98 0.03 12.52
CA TYR A 174 9.69 -1.24 12.75
C TYR A 174 10.81 -1.47 11.74
N ASN A 175 10.64 -1.07 10.50
CA ASN A 175 11.69 -1.19 9.47
C ASN A 175 12.92 -0.36 9.84
N HIS A 176 12.76 0.83 10.39
CA HIS A 176 13.88 1.64 10.90
C HIS A 176 14.63 0.92 12.03
N ALA A 177 13.93 0.24 12.94
CA ALA A 177 14.56 -0.56 13.99
C ALA A 177 15.36 -1.74 13.41
N ILE A 178 14.81 -2.42 12.39
CA ILE A 178 15.50 -3.50 11.67
C ILE A 178 16.76 -2.97 10.98
N GLU A 179 16.67 -1.88 10.23
CA GLU A 179 17.81 -1.31 9.52
C GLU A 179 18.91 -0.80 10.48
N LYS A 180 18.52 -0.24 11.62
CA LYS A 180 19.47 0.11 12.70
C LYS A 180 20.16 -1.15 13.24
N GLY A 181 19.37 -2.16 13.62
CA GLY A 181 19.90 -3.41 14.17
C GLY A 181 20.80 -4.16 13.20
N LYS A 182 20.49 -4.14 11.89
CA LYS A 182 21.38 -4.71 10.85
C LYS A 182 22.74 -3.99 10.80
N ARG A 183 22.76 -2.66 10.86
CA ARG A 183 24.02 -1.88 10.89
C ARG A 183 24.83 -2.18 12.14
N GLU A 184 24.18 -2.25 13.30
CA GLU A 184 24.83 -2.59 14.57
C GLU A 184 25.37 -4.03 14.57
N LEU A 185 24.62 -4.98 14.01
CA LEU A 185 25.06 -6.36 13.85
C LEU A 185 26.26 -6.45 12.91
N PHE A 186 26.23 -5.73 11.79
CA PHE A 186 27.37 -5.69 10.87
C PHE A 186 28.63 -5.16 11.55
N ALA A 187 28.53 -4.06 12.31
CA ALA A 187 29.65 -3.51 13.07
C ALA A 187 30.18 -4.51 14.10
N ALA A 188 29.28 -5.15 14.85
CA ALA A 188 29.65 -6.16 15.85
C ALA A 188 30.30 -7.39 15.22
N MET A 189 29.82 -7.86 14.07
CA MET A 189 30.40 -8.97 13.32
C MET A 189 31.78 -8.63 12.74
N SER A 190 32.00 -7.39 12.32
CA SER A 190 33.30 -6.90 11.84
C SER A 190 34.36 -6.92 12.96
N GLU A 191 33.96 -6.65 14.21
CA GLU A 191 34.85 -6.78 15.36
C GLU A 191 35.07 -8.24 15.79
N PHE A 192 34.01 -9.07 15.71
CA PHE A 192 34.08 -10.49 16.09
C PHE A 192 34.96 -11.32 15.14
N GLN A 193 34.79 -11.09 13.83
CA GLN A 193 35.49 -11.80 12.78
C GLN A 193 36.00 -10.85 11.68
N PRO A 194 37.05 -10.05 11.91
CA PRO A 194 37.51 -9.02 10.98
C PRO A 194 37.84 -9.52 9.56
N ASN A 195 38.24 -10.79 9.45
CA ASN A 195 38.63 -11.38 8.17
C ASN A 195 37.50 -12.15 7.45
N ALA A 196 36.33 -12.30 8.07
CA ALA A 196 35.21 -13.05 7.49
C ALA A 196 34.26 -12.16 6.64
N LEU A 197 34.21 -10.87 6.95
CA LEU A 197 33.42 -9.90 6.21
C LEU A 197 34.28 -9.29 5.10
N ARG A 198 34.19 -9.85 3.92
CA ARG A 198 34.72 -9.19 2.72
C ARG A 198 33.64 -8.21 2.20
N PRO A 199 34.02 -6.98 1.77
CA PRO A 199 33.10 -6.15 0.99
C PRO A 199 32.60 -7.01 -0.18
N SER A 200 31.31 -7.07 -0.41
CA SER A 200 30.81 -7.64 -1.65
C SER A 200 31.41 -6.83 -2.78
N ASP A 201 32.05 -7.46 -3.75
CA ASP A 201 32.43 -6.82 -4.99
C ASP A 201 31.12 -6.34 -5.65
N ALA A 202 30.79 -5.08 -5.44
CA ALA A 202 29.64 -4.41 -6.04
C ALA A 202 29.95 -4.08 -7.51
N ASN A 203 30.29 -5.12 -8.26
CA ASN A 203 30.39 -5.07 -9.71
C ASN A 203 29.27 -5.92 -10.31
N PHE A 204 28.05 -5.42 -10.18
CA PHE A 204 26.91 -5.81 -11.02
C PHE A 204 26.21 -4.58 -11.53
#